data_7666a0c8e2d367b8cb5891f301a07eed
#
_entry.id   7666a0c8e2d367b8cb5891f301a07eed
#
_cell.length_a   1.000
_cell.length_b   1.000
_cell.length_c   1.000
_cell.angle_alpha   90.00
_cell.angle_beta   90.00
_cell.angle_gamma   90.00
#
_symmetry.space_group_name_H-M   'P 1'
#
loop_
_entity.id
_entity.type
_entity.pdbx_description
1 polymer ?
#
loop_
_entity_poly.entity_id
_entity_poly.type
_entity_poly.pdbx_seq_one_letter_code
_entity_poly.pdbx_strand_id
1 'polypeptide(L)'
;MKVVISSRNFSKETLKEEQKVRIEKKLEKLEKYFHGQVDTSVVLFKRKNDEKLEITVRSGKQVFRAESAGESIDVCIDKAINKLLSQIHKFKGKLEKKYKDHDSIRFKELDKLYSGEKEIDEIFFEKRKSVKPQPISIEDAVMEMELVDHNFYVFTNDKTGMINVVDKRRDGGYGLIETEK
;
A
#
# COMPACT_ATOMS: atom_id res chain seq x y z
N MET A 1 -13.83 -7.44 -12.20
CA MET A 1 -12.81 -7.42 -11.10
C MET A 1 -12.95 -8.70 -10.28
N LYS A 2 -11.86 -9.40 -9.94
CA LYS A 2 -11.89 -10.55 -9.03
C LYS A 2 -11.58 -10.03 -7.62
N VAL A 3 -12.49 -10.24 -6.66
CA VAL A 3 -12.34 -9.78 -5.27
C VAL A 3 -12.17 -10.99 -4.36
N VAL A 4 -11.15 -10.97 -3.51
CA VAL A 4 -10.91 -11.97 -2.47
C VAL A 4 -10.94 -11.26 -1.12
N ILE A 5 -11.88 -11.61 -0.27
CA ILE A 5 -12.02 -11.01 1.07
C ILE A 5 -11.58 -12.05 2.11
N SER A 6 -10.68 -11.65 2.98
CA SER A 6 -10.19 -12.46 4.09
C SER A 6 -10.24 -11.68 5.40
N SER A 7 -10.34 -12.37 6.51
CA SER A 7 -10.32 -11.78 7.85
C SER A 7 -9.24 -12.41 8.71
N ARG A 8 -8.53 -11.61 9.49
CA ARG A 8 -7.53 -12.05 10.45
C ARG A 8 -7.90 -11.57 11.86
N ASN A 9 -7.70 -12.42 12.85
CA ASN A 9 -8.01 -12.15 14.28
C ASN A 9 -9.49 -11.88 14.57
N PHE A 10 -10.39 -12.41 13.75
CA PHE A 10 -11.80 -12.50 14.09
C PHE A 10 -12.02 -13.80 14.89
N SER A 11 -12.18 -13.70 16.21
CA SER A 11 -12.58 -14.84 17.02
C SER A 11 -14.02 -15.24 16.65
N LYS A 12 -14.20 -16.37 15.99
CA LYS A 12 -15.47 -17.07 15.67
C LYS A 12 -16.60 -16.29 14.99
N GLU A 13 -16.55 -14.98 14.86
CA GLU A 13 -17.51 -14.21 14.05
C GLU A 13 -16.98 -14.11 12.62
N THR A 14 -17.47 -14.99 11.78
CA THR A 14 -17.31 -14.89 10.32
C THR A 14 -17.88 -13.55 9.86
N LEU A 15 -17.17 -12.86 8.98
CA LEU A 15 -17.66 -11.65 8.32
C LEU A 15 -19.08 -11.93 7.80
N LYS A 16 -20.06 -11.14 8.22
CA LYS A 16 -21.44 -11.32 7.79
C LYS A 16 -21.51 -11.19 6.26
N GLU A 17 -22.28 -12.04 5.62
CA GLU A 17 -22.39 -12.05 4.15
C GLU A 17 -22.83 -10.66 3.61
N GLU A 18 -23.70 -9.97 4.34
CA GLU A 18 -24.09 -8.59 4.03
C GLU A 18 -22.91 -7.61 3.96
N GLN A 19 -21.91 -7.79 4.83
CA GLN A 19 -20.70 -6.94 4.85
C GLN A 19 -19.82 -7.23 3.64
N LYS A 20 -19.69 -8.49 3.24
CA LYS A 20 -18.95 -8.87 2.02
C LYS A 20 -19.58 -8.24 0.78
N VAL A 21 -20.89 -8.39 0.63
CA VAL A 21 -21.64 -7.80 -0.48
C VAL A 21 -21.47 -6.28 -0.54
N ARG A 22 -21.50 -5.60 0.61
CA ARG A 22 -21.24 -4.14 0.68
C ARG A 22 -19.83 -3.78 0.24
N ILE A 23 -18.83 -4.53 0.69
CA ILE A 23 -17.43 -4.33 0.30
C ILE A 23 -17.28 -4.50 -1.20
N GLU A 24 -17.79 -5.59 -1.76
CA GLU A 24 -17.74 -5.87 -3.20
C GLU A 24 -18.40 -4.76 -4.02
N LYS A 25 -19.62 -4.36 -3.66
CA LYS A 25 -20.36 -3.29 -4.33
C LYS A 25 -19.62 -1.94 -4.30
N LYS A 26 -18.92 -1.63 -3.21
CA LYS A 26 -18.11 -0.41 -3.12
C LYS A 26 -16.83 -0.52 -3.95
N LEU A 27 -16.22 -1.70 -4.03
CA LEU A 27 -15.02 -1.95 -4.83
C LEU A 27 -15.29 -1.99 -6.34
N GLU A 28 -16.47 -2.44 -6.78
CA GLU A 28 -16.88 -2.40 -8.19
C GLU A 28 -16.73 -1.00 -8.79
N LYS A 29 -16.93 0.05 -7.97
CA LYS A 29 -16.74 1.43 -8.41
C LYS A 29 -15.30 1.74 -8.84
N LEU A 30 -14.32 0.96 -8.38
CA LEU A 30 -12.92 1.13 -8.79
C LEU A 30 -12.63 0.47 -10.14
N GLU A 31 -13.41 -0.53 -10.56
CA GLU A 31 -13.16 -1.29 -11.79
C GLU A 31 -13.13 -0.39 -13.04
N LYS A 32 -13.96 0.65 -13.04
CA LYS A 32 -14.05 1.60 -14.15
C LYS A 32 -12.77 2.39 -14.43
N TYR A 33 -11.84 2.44 -13.46
CA TYR A 33 -10.57 3.16 -13.61
C TYR A 33 -9.46 2.31 -14.21
N PHE A 34 -9.71 1.01 -14.41
CA PHE A 34 -8.72 0.07 -14.91
C PHE A 34 -9.14 -0.54 -16.22
N HIS A 35 -8.16 -0.91 -17.05
CA HIS A 35 -8.36 -1.73 -18.24
C HIS A 35 -7.97 -3.18 -17.93
N GLY A 36 -8.75 -4.13 -18.47
CA GLY A 36 -8.45 -5.55 -18.35
C GLY A 36 -8.77 -6.15 -16.98
N GLN A 37 -8.08 -7.23 -16.65
CA GLN A 37 -8.32 -7.98 -15.43
C GLN A 37 -7.74 -7.24 -14.22
N VAL A 38 -8.54 -7.14 -13.17
CA VAL A 38 -8.15 -6.52 -11.89
C VAL A 38 -8.35 -7.54 -10.78
N ASP A 39 -7.28 -7.84 -10.06
CA ASP A 39 -7.32 -8.70 -8.89
C ASP A 39 -7.26 -7.83 -7.63
N THR A 40 -8.25 -7.99 -6.77
CA THR A 40 -8.36 -7.20 -5.54
C THR A 40 -8.41 -8.12 -4.33
N SER A 41 -7.54 -7.89 -3.38
CA SER A 41 -7.57 -8.55 -2.08
C SER A 41 -7.94 -7.57 -0.98
N VAL A 42 -8.85 -7.96 -0.11
CA VAL A 42 -9.28 -7.21 1.06
C VAL A 42 -8.96 -8.04 2.30
N VAL A 43 -8.22 -7.45 3.22
CA VAL A 43 -7.89 -8.09 4.50
C VAL A 43 -8.47 -7.22 5.61
N LEU A 44 -9.30 -7.83 6.43
CA LEU A 44 -9.92 -7.21 7.58
C LEU A 44 -9.23 -7.68 8.86
N PHE A 45 -8.99 -6.72 9.76
CA PHE A 45 -8.42 -6.98 11.07
C PHE A 45 -9.35 -6.39 12.13
N LYS A 46 -9.72 -7.16 13.13
CA LYS A 46 -10.43 -6.66 14.31
C LYS A 46 -9.44 -6.50 15.46
N ARG A 47 -9.39 -5.31 16.04
CA ARG A 47 -8.72 -5.02 17.31
C ARG A 47 -9.79 -4.70 18.37
N LYS A 48 -9.41 -4.66 19.64
CA LYS A 48 -10.37 -4.51 20.75
C LYS A 48 -11.37 -3.35 20.57
N ASN A 49 -10.93 -2.22 20.01
CA ASN A 49 -11.75 -1.03 19.86
C ASN A 49 -11.85 -0.49 18.43
N ASP A 50 -11.04 -1.02 17.49
CA ASP A 50 -10.98 -0.51 16.13
C ASP A 50 -11.03 -1.63 15.11
N GLU A 51 -11.65 -1.36 13.98
CA GLU A 51 -11.58 -2.19 12.80
C GLU A 51 -10.53 -1.61 11.84
N LYS A 52 -9.68 -2.47 11.32
CA LYS A 52 -8.68 -2.11 10.31
C LYS A 52 -8.96 -2.89 9.03
N LEU A 53 -8.84 -2.20 7.91
CA LEU A 53 -9.04 -2.76 6.59
C LEU A 53 -7.84 -2.42 5.70
N GLU A 54 -7.37 -3.41 4.99
CA GLU A 54 -6.35 -3.29 3.96
C GLU A 54 -6.93 -3.72 2.62
N ILE A 55 -6.78 -2.89 1.59
CA ILE A 55 -7.17 -3.21 0.22
C ILE A 55 -5.92 -3.18 -0.64
N THR A 56 -5.69 -4.24 -1.40
CA THR A 56 -4.65 -4.30 -2.43
C THR A 56 -5.28 -4.56 -3.78
N VAL A 57 -5.07 -3.68 -4.73
CA VAL A 57 -5.55 -3.76 -6.12
C VAL A 57 -4.36 -4.00 -7.04
N ARG A 58 -4.42 -5.06 -7.85
CA ARG A 58 -3.41 -5.38 -8.86
C ARG A 58 -4.02 -5.28 -10.25
N SER A 59 -3.41 -4.49 -11.10
CA SER A 59 -3.79 -4.34 -12.51
C SER A 59 -2.53 -4.31 -13.39
N GLY A 60 -2.32 -5.33 -14.19
CA GLY A 60 -1.08 -5.52 -14.92
C GLY A 60 0.15 -5.53 -13.98
N LYS A 61 1.13 -4.67 -14.25
CA LYS A 61 2.33 -4.52 -13.42
C LYS A 61 2.14 -3.56 -12.22
N GLN A 62 0.97 -2.93 -12.10
CA GLN A 62 0.72 -1.92 -11.08
C GLN A 62 0.05 -2.52 -9.85
N VAL A 63 0.50 -2.09 -8.68
CA VAL A 63 -0.07 -2.47 -7.39
C VAL A 63 -0.41 -1.20 -6.62
N PHE A 64 -1.68 -1.09 -6.23
CA PHE A 64 -2.17 -0.03 -5.36
C PHE A 64 -2.58 -0.65 -4.03
N ARG A 65 -2.18 -0.03 -2.92
CA ARG A 65 -2.51 -0.53 -1.59
C ARG A 65 -2.94 0.62 -0.70
N ALA A 66 -4.05 0.43 0.01
CA ALA A 66 -4.52 1.37 1.01
C ALA A 66 -4.89 0.65 2.31
N GLU A 67 -4.49 1.23 3.41
CA GLU A 67 -4.89 0.82 4.75
C GLU A 67 -5.73 1.92 5.39
N SER A 68 -6.72 1.51 6.15
CA SER A 68 -7.54 2.41 6.95
C SER A 68 -7.94 1.73 8.26
N ALA A 69 -8.16 2.56 9.27
CA ALA A 69 -8.72 2.15 10.55
C ALA A 69 -9.87 3.08 10.93
N GLY A 70 -10.82 2.57 11.67
CA GLY A 70 -11.99 3.31 12.11
C GLY A 70 -12.93 2.50 12.98
N GLU A 71 -14.02 3.13 13.40
CA GLU A 71 -15.02 2.55 14.30
C GLU A 71 -15.89 1.47 13.63
N SER A 72 -15.93 1.44 12.30
CA SER A 72 -16.69 0.46 11.53
C SER A 72 -16.04 0.13 10.18
N ILE A 73 -16.36 -1.06 9.65
CA ILE A 73 -15.91 -1.51 8.33
C ILE A 73 -16.35 -0.53 7.23
N ASP A 74 -17.56 0.02 7.32
CA ASP A 74 -18.07 0.95 6.32
C ASP A 74 -17.23 2.24 6.25
N VAL A 75 -16.84 2.78 7.40
CA VAL A 75 -15.94 3.95 7.47
C VAL A 75 -14.55 3.60 6.96
N CYS A 76 -14.05 2.40 7.30
CA CYS A 76 -12.75 1.95 6.85
C CYS A 76 -12.69 1.80 5.34
N ILE A 77 -13.72 1.17 4.71
CA ILE A 77 -13.71 0.97 3.27
C ILE A 77 -13.80 2.29 2.51
N ASP A 78 -14.62 3.25 2.95
CA ASP A 78 -14.73 4.56 2.30
C ASP A 78 -13.39 5.32 2.36
N LYS A 79 -12.73 5.34 3.52
CA LYS A 79 -11.39 5.92 3.65
C LYS A 79 -10.35 5.23 2.77
N ALA A 80 -10.37 3.89 2.70
CA ALA A 80 -9.43 3.13 1.89
C ALA A 80 -9.66 3.36 0.38
N ILE A 81 -10.91 3.40 -0.07
CA ILE A 81 -11.26 3.70 -1.48
C ILE A 81 -10.78 5.11 -1.86
N ASN A 82 -11.04 6.12 -1.01
CA ASN A 82 -10.57 7.48 -1.27
C ASN A 82 -9.04 7.57 -1.36
N LYS A 83 -8.31 6.83 -0.50
CA LYS A 83 -6.85 6.73 -0.60
C LYS A 83 -6.41 6.07 -1.91
N LEU A 84 -7.07 4.98 -2.34
CA LEU A 84 -6.77 4.32 -3.61
C LEU A 84 -7.02 5.25 -4.79
N LEU A 85 -8.14 5.97 -4.82
CA LEU A 85 -8.45 6.95 -5.86
C LEU A 85 -7.37 8.05 -5.93
N SER A 86 -6.94 8.57 -4.78
CA SER A 86 -5.86 9.55 -4.72
C SER A 86 -4.53 8.99 -5.26
N GLN A 87 -4.19 7.73 -4.94
CA GLN A 87 -3.00 7.07 -5.47
C GLN A 87 -3.08 6.89 -6.99
N ILE A 88 -4.23 6.43 -7.50
CA ILE A 88 -4.46 6.24 -8.93
C ILE A 88 -4.33 7.60 -9.67
N HIS A 89 -4.90 8.66 -9.09
CA HIS A 89 -4.80 10.02 -9.66
C HIS A 89 -3.35 10.55 -9.68
N LYS A 90 -2.62 10.41 -8.57
CA LYS A 90 -1.19 10.77 -8.51
C LYS A 90 -0.34 9.96 -9.49
N PHE A 91 -0.67 8.69 -9.68
CA PHE A 91 0.00 7.83 -10.65
C PHE A 91 -0.26 8.29 -12.08
N LYS A 92 -1.52 8.66 -12.40
CA LYS A 92 -1.88 9.27 -13.69
C LYS A 92 -1.01 10.49 -14.00
N GLY A 93 -0.97 11.47 -13.09
CA GLY A 93 -0.21 12.70 -13.32
C GLY A 93 1.28 12.48 -13.55
N LYS A 94 1.86 11.44 -12.92
CA LYS A 94 3.24 11.03 -13.19
C LYS A 94 3.43 10.43 -14.58
N LEU A 95 2.47 9.65 -15.05
CA LEU A 95 2.51 9.00 -16.36
C LEU A 95 2.33 9.99 -17.50
N GLU A 96 1.41 10.97 -17.37
CA GLU A 96 1.23 12.02 -18.36
C GLU A 96 2.49 12.88 -18.57
N LYS A 97 3.26 13.08 -17.49
CA LYS A 97 4.57 13.77 -17.57
C LYS A 97 5.68 12.91 -18.18
N LYS A 98 5.57 11.59 -18.17
CA LYS A 98 6.67 10.67 -18.50
C LYS A 98 6.44 9.76 -19.73
N TYR A 99 5.19 9.39 -20.03
CA TYR A 99 4.84 8.45 -21.11
C TYR A 99 3.42 8.72 -21.63
N LYS A 100 3.27 8.80 -22.96
CA LYS A 100 1.97 8.99 -23.62
C LYS A 100 1.05 7.76 -23.67
N ASP A 101 1.54 6.56 -23.33
CA ASP A 101 0.78 5.32 -23.40
C ASP A 101 0.99 4.44 -22.16
N HIS A 102 -0.04 4.34 -21.34
CA HIS A 102 -0.17 3.32 -20.30
C HIS A 102 -1.57 2.71 -20.33
N ASP A 103 -1.65 1.49 -20.89
CA ASP A 103 -2.90 0.77 -21.16
C ASP A 103 -3.70 0.30 -19.93
N SER A 104 -3.20 0.49 -18.71
CA SER A 104 -3.82 -0.09 -17.51
C SER A 104 -4.84 0.80 -16.79
N ILE A 105 -4.94 2.11 -17.11
CA ILE A 105 -5.80 3.08 -16.41
C ILE A 105 -6.66 3.89 -17.36
N ARG A 106 -7.96 3.97 -17.09
CA ARG A 106 -8.93 4.78 -17.83
C ARG A 106 -8.91 6.23 -17.33
N PHE A 107 -8.12 7.08 -17.96
CA PHE A 107 -7.92 8.46 -17.53
C PHE A 107 -9.18 9.34 -17.59
N LYS A 108 -10.02 9.19 -18.61
CA LYS A 108 -11.23 9.98 -18.80
C LYS A 108 -12.26 9.86 -17.66
N GLU A 109 -12.29 8.72 -16.98
CA GLU A 109 -13.22 8.49 -15.87
C GLU A 109 -12.74 9.15 -14.55
N LEU A 110 -11.43 9.33 -14.39
CA LEU A 110 -10.85 9.99 -13.23
C LEU A 110 -11.08 11.51 -13.24
N ASP A 111 -11.01 12.15 -14.42
CA ASP A 111 -11.16 13.60 -14.54
C ASP A 111 -12.57 14.08 -14.13
N LYS A 112 -13.61 13.25 -14.31
CA LYS A 112 -14.98 13.57 -13.90
C LYS A 112 -15.19 13.63 -12.38
N LEU A 113 -14.36 12.93 -11.60
CA LEU A 113 -14.48 12.88 -10.14
C LEU A 113 -13.58 13.89 -9.42
N TYR A 114 -12.50 14.29 -10.05
CA TYR A 114 -11.52 15.21 -9.49
C TYR A 114 -11.51 16.55 -10.26
N SER A 115 -12.68 17.13 -10.49
CA SER A 115 -12.81 18.49 -11.04
C SER A 115 -12.43 19.61 -10.06
N GLY A 116 -11.89 19.27 -8.89
CA GLY A 116 -11.28 20.21 -7.97
C GLY A 116 -9.77 20.27 -8.19
N GLU A 117 -9.27 21.44 -8.48
CA GLU A 117 -7.85 21.77 -8.53
C GLU A 117 -7.16 21.41 -7.20
N LYS A 118 -6.72 20.17 -7.05
CA LYS A 118 -5.68 19.84 -6.08
C LYS A 118 -4.38 19.75 -6.86
N GLU A 119 -3.51 20.70 -6.61
CA GLU A 119 -2.11 20.64 -7.01
C GLU A 119 -1.59 19.24 -6.77
N ILE A 120 -1.10 18.60 -7.82
CA ILE A 120 -0.38 17.33 -7.70
C ILE A 120 0.90 17.72 -6.97
N ASP A 121 1.00 17.38 -5.68
CA ASP A 121 2.22 17.54 -4.93
C ASP A 121 3.38 16.98 -5.77
N GLU A 122 4.20 17.83 -6.31
CA GLU A 122 5.43 17.40 -6.98
C GLU A 122 6.23 16.60 -5.96
N ILE A 123 6.75 15.44 -6.37
CA ILE A 123 7.65 14.70 -5.49
C ILE A 123 8.91 15.53 -5.35
N PHE A 124 8.97 16.24 -4.26
CA PHE A 124 10.13 17.04 -3.88
C PHE A 124 11.05 16.18 -3.03
N PHE A 125 12.27 15.99 -3.49
CA PHE A 125 13.32 15.34 -2.69
C PHE A 125 14.04 16.41 -1.86
N GLU A 126 13.59 16.61 -0.62
CA GLU A 126 14.25 17.52 0.30
C GLU A 126 15.72 17.17 0.56
N LYS A 127 16.03 15.88 0.61
CA LYS A 127 17.38 15.37 0.86
C LYS A 127 17.69 14.17 -0.02
N ARG A 128 18.87 14.17 -0.60
CA ARG A 128 19.45 13.01 -1.26
C ARG A 128 20.69 12.60 -0.46
N LYS A 129 20.71 11.37 0.04
CA LYS A 129 21.87 10.78 0.71
C LYS A 129 22.37 9.61 -0.14
N SER A 130 23.67 9.53 -0.33
CA SER A 130 24.34 8.35 -0.86
C SER A 130 24.95 7.61 0.33
N VAL A 131 24.60 6.35 0.49
CA VAL A 131 25.09 5.51 1.58
C VAL A 131 25.87 4.34 0.97
N LYS A 132 27.03 4.03 1.52
CA LYS A 132 27.79 2.82 1.21
C LYS A 132 27.40 1.78 2.28
N PRO A 133 26.59 0.75 1.95
CA PRO A 133 26.18 -0.24 2.93
C PRO A 133 27.42 -0.97 3.49
N GLN A 134 27.48 -1.09 4.82
CA GLN A 134 28.55 -1.82 5.50
C GLN A 134 28.19 -3.30 5.63
N PRO A 135 29.15 -4.22 5.53
CA PRO A 135 28.93 -5.63 5.82
C PRO A 135 28.80 -5.82 7.35
N ILE A 136 27.59 -6.09 7.80
CA ILE A 136 27.25 -6.29 9.22
C ILE A 136 26.20 -7.38 9.36
N SER A 137 26.01 -7.88 10.59
CA SER A 137 24.93 -8.83 10.90
C SER A 137 23.55 -8.14 10.90
N ILE A 138 22.50 -8.94 10.84
CA ILE A 138 21.11 -8.43 10.93
C ILE A 138 20.88 -7.75 12.28
N GLU A 139 21.40 -8.35 13.35
CA GLU A 139 21.29 -7.86 14.70
C GLU A 139 21.99 -6.50 14.87
N ASP A 140 23.19 -6.38 14.31
CA ASP A 140 23.94 -5.13 14.33
C ASP A 140 23.25 -4.04 13.50
N ALA A 141 22.64 -4.42 12.37
CA ALA A 141 21.89 -3.48 11.55
C ALA A 141 20.65 -2.93 12.28
N VAL A 142 19.97 -3.76 13.08
CA VAL A 142 18.87 -3.30 13.93
C VAL A 142 19.40 -2.35 15.01
N MET A 143 20.53 -2.68 15.64
CA MET A 143 21.13 -1.82 16.65
C MET A 143 21.59 -0.48 16.07
N GLU A 144 22.24 -0.48 14.92
CA GLU A 144 22.63 0.74 14.21
C GLU A 144 21.42 1.61 13.84
N MET A 145 20.34 0.99 13.38
CA MET A 145 19.08 1.67 13.08
C MET A 145 18.52 2.41 14.31
N GLU A 146 18.51 1.75 15.47
CA GLU A 146 18.03 2.33 16.73
C GLU A 146 18.97 3.42 17.23
N LEU A 147 20.28 3.25 17.11
CA LEU A 147 21.27 4.25 17.56
C LEU A 147 21.17 5.58 16.78
N VAL A 148 20.80 5.52 15.49
CA VAL A 148 20.62 6.72 14.68
C VAL A 148 19.16 7.23 14.66
N ASP A 149 18.28 6.62 15.46
CA ASP A 149 16.85 6.93 15.57
C ASP A 149 16.14 6.94 14.19
N HIS A 150 16.47 5.95 13.36
CA HIS A 150 15.86 5.77 12.07
C HIS A 150 14.78 4.68 12.11
N ASN A 151 13.84 4.75 11.16
CA ASN A 151 12.81 3.72 10.99
C ASN A 151 13.20 2.62 10.02
N PHE A 152 14.33 2.76 9.35
CA PHE A 152 14.90 1.75 8.46
C PHE A 152 16.42 1.91 8.38
N TYR A 153 17.12 0.82 8.02
CA TYR A 153 18.56 0.82 7.82
C TYR A 153 18.93 -0.13 6.65
N VAL A 154 19.81 0.37 5.77
CA VAL A 154 20.29 -0.38 4.59
C VAL A 154 21.71 -0.86 4.88
N PHE A 155 21.95 -2.15 4.74
CA PHE A 155 23.25 -2.77 5.02
C PHE A 155 23.58 -3.88 4.03
N THR A 156 24.82 -4.34 4.01
CA THR A 156 25.21 -5.57 3.34
C THR A 156 25.19 -6.70 4.38
N ASN A 157 24.40 -7.72 4.15
CA ASN A 157 24.36 -8.87 5.04
C ASN A 157 25.72 -9.61 4.95
N ASP A 158 26.41 -9.74 6.06
CA ASP A 158 27.74 -10.33 6.16
C ASP A 158 27.78 -11.82 5.77
N LYS A 159 26.66 -12.53 5.91
CA LYS A 159 26.53 -13.94 5.55
C LYS A 159 26.24 -14.17 4.07
N THR A 160 25.48 -13.29 3.44
CA THR A 160 25.02 -13.47 2.06
C THR A 160 25.73 -12.55 1.06
N GLY A 161 26.37 -11.47 1.54
CA GLY A 161 26.94 -10.43 0.71
C GLY A 161 25.90 -9.58 -0.04
N MET A 162 24.62 -9.76 0.26
CA MET A 162 23.52 -9.07 -0.42
C MET A 162 23.09 -7.82 0.36
N ILE A 163 22.54 -6.85 -0.36
CA ILE A 163 22.00 -5.65 0.29
C ILE A 163 20.64 -6.00 0.89
N ASN A 164 20.52 -5.80 2.19
CA ASN A 164 19.30 -6.02 2.94
C ASN A 164 18.83 -4.71 3.59
N VAL A 165 17.55 -4.67 3.99
CA VAL A 165 16.97 -3.54 4.72
C VAL A 165 16.25 -4.06 5.95
N VAL A 166 16.57 -3.51 7.12
CA VAL A 166 15.75 -3.69 8.32
C VAL A 166 14.84 -2.47 8.51
N ASP A 167 13.62 -2.70 8.97
CA ASP A 167 12.64 -1.65 9.25
C ASP A 167 11.95 -1.85 10.60
N LYS A 168 11.62 -0.74 11.26
CA LYS A 168 10.87 -0.71 12.51
C LYS A 168 9.37 -0.79 12.21
N ARG A 169 8.70 -1.80 12.75
CA ARG A 169 7.29 -2.03 12.55
C ARG A 169 6.43 -1.16 13.48
N ARG A 170 5.27 -0.72 13.01
CA ARG A 170 4.34 0.11 13.80
C ARG A 170 3.68 -0.64 14.96
N ASP A 171 3.61 -1.95 14.87
CA ASP A 171 3.02 -2.85 15.87
C ASP A 171 4.06 -3.40 16.87
N GLY A 172 5.28 -2.90 16.81
CA GLY A 172 6.43 -3.36 17.53
C GLY A 172 7.20 -4.45 16.76
N GLY A 173 8.45 -4.64 17.09
CA GLY A 173 9.36 -5.54 16.40
C GLY A 173 9.97 -4.95 15.13
N TYR A 174 10.65 -5.79 14.36
CA TYR A 174 11.41 -5.40 13.18
C TYR A 174 11.02 -6.24 11.97
N GLY A 175 11.11 -5.65 10.79
CA GLY A 175 11.02 -6.31 9.51
C GLY A 175 12.40 -6.46 8.88
N LEU A 176 12.59 -7.51 8.09
CA LEU A 176 13.77 -7.72 7.24
C LEU A 176 13.30 -7.85 5.79
N ILE A 177 13.91 -7.08 4.91
CA ILE A 177 13.74 -7.19 3.46
C ILE A 177 15.07 -7.68 2.92
N GLU A 178 15.06 -8.88 2.36
CA GLU A 178 16.20 -9.47 1.69
C GLU A 178 16.10 -9.25 0.19
N THR A 179 17.23 -8.96 -0.46
CA THR A 179 17.28 -8.89 -1.92
C THR A 179 17.78 -10.21 -2.48
N GLU A 180 17.23 -10.63 -3.60
CA GLU A 180 17.67 -11.78 -4.38
C GLU A 180 18.47 -11.29 -5.61
N LYS A 181 19.35 -12.13 -6.11
CA LYS A 181 20.13 -11.85 -7.34
C LYS A 181 19.27 -11.95 -8.59
#